data_6d72ddf13b6e124bbfac10fe94e27e77
#
_entry.id   6d72ddf13b6e124bbfac10fe94e27e77
#
_cell.length_a   1.000
_cell.length_b   1.000
_cell.length_c   1.000
_cell.angle_alpha   90.00
_cell.angle_beta   90.00
_cell.angle_gamma   90.00
#
_symmetry.space_group_name_H-M   'P 1'
#
loop_
_entity.id
_entity.type
_entity.pdbx_description
1 polymer ?
#
loop_
_entity_poly.entity_id
_entity_poly.type
_entity_poly.pdbx_seq_one_letter_code
_entity_poly.pdbx_strand_id
1 'polypeptide(L)'
;NGRDWWVVHKRYVVSGSSDEVYVYLVSPTGISQQPVQHIGRASETNGLSLRFSPSGSKLIATDSNQYLELFDFDRCTGILSNPRFVHQRQVTTLNGLFWSSEFSPDETKLYLSTVEYGNNDSISCLIQFDLLAPDIQASMDTIYNFYLPYETGMLKLGPDNKIYLSQYLDNNDCGFFYLYCDTTFYPENMNISVIHDPNQSAALCDFRPYSFYLGGHRCYHGLPNNPNYELGPLA
;
A
#
# COMPACT_ATOMS: atom_id res chain seq x y z
N ASN A 1 -18.48 -16.48 -9.96
CA ASN A 1 -18.75 -17.71 -9.18
C ASN A 1 -18.33 -17.60 -7.71
N GLY A 2 -17.65 -16.52 -7.27
CA GLY A 2 -17.17 -16.34 -5.89
C GLY A 2 -16.11 -17.34 -5.43
N ARG A 3 -15.56 -18.11 -6.35
CA ARG A 3 -14.54 -19.14 -6.08
C ARG A 3 -13.26 -18.98 -6.89
N ASP A 4 -13.26 -18.04 -7.82
CA ASP A 4 -12.12 -17.78 -8.69
C ASP A 4 -11.37 -16.54 -8.19
N TRP A 5 -10.05 -16.63 -8.15
CA TRP A 5 -9.19 -15.59 -7.61
C TRP A 5 -8.13 -15.19 -8.63
N TRP A 6 -7.96 -13.93 -8.83
CA TRP A 6 -6.83 -13.40 -9.56
C TRP A 6 -5.63 -13.19 -8.63
N VAL A 7 -4.49 -13.71 -9.03
CA VAL A 7 -3.20 -13.47 -8.39
C VAL A 7 -2.32 -12.74 -9.39
N VAL A 8 -1.89 -11.55 -9.04
CA VAL A 8 -1.05 -10.69 -9.88
C VAL A 8 0.32 -10.55 -9.25
N HIS A 9 1.35 -10.69 -10.05
CA HIS A 9 2.73 -10.58 -9.64
C HIS A 9 3.53 -9.85 -10.72
N LYS A 10 4.34 -8.84 -10.34
CA LYS A 10 5.30 -8.22 -11.22
C LYS A 10 6.64 -8.95 -11.15
N ARG A 11 7.33 -9.12 -12.29
CA ARG A 11 8.60 -9.85 -12.32
C ARG A 11 9.65 -9.16 -11.47
N TYR A 12 10.24 -9.91 -10.56
CA TYR A 12 11.45 -9.51 -9.85
C TYR A 12 12.68 -9.77 -10.73
N VAL A 13 13.58 -8.81 -10.84
CA VAL A 13 14.87 -8.96 -11.52
C VAL A 13 16.01 -8.59 -10.59
N VAL A 14 17.07 -9.38 -10.60
CA VAL A 14 18.26 -9.14 -9.75
C VAL A 14 19.13 -8.00 -10.30
N SER A 15 19.07 -7.78 -11.61
CA SER A 15 19.74 -6.68 -12.29
C SER A 15 18.96 -6.27 -13.54
N GLY A 16 18.96 -4.97 -13.83
CA GLY A 16 18.15 -4.39 -14.90
C GLY A 16 16.72 -4.11 -14.45
N SER A 17 15.82 -3.90 -15.38
CA SER A 17 14.41 -3.56 -15.13
C SER A 17 13.47 -4.45 -15.92
N SER A 18 12.24 -4.67 -15.42
CA SER A 18 11.21 -5.44 -16.12
C SER A 18 9.83 -4.77 -15.98
N ASP A 19 9.08 -4.80 -17.10
CA ASP A 19 7.67 -4.40 -17.17
C ASP A 19 6.73 -5.61 -17.21
N GLU A 20 7.28 -6.83 -17.05
CA GLU A 20 6.49 -8.07 -17.10
C GLU A 20 5.61 -8.22 -15.88
N VAL A 21 4.32 -8.45 -16.14
CA VAL A 21 3.30 -8.77 -15.14
C VAL A 21 2.74 -10.15 -15.42
N TYR A 22 2.76 -10.99 -14.41
CA TYR A 22 2.21 -12.34 -14.42
C TYR A 22 0.86 -12.34 -13.73
N VAL A 23 -0.14 -12.89 -14.39
CA VAL A 23 -1.51 -12.98 -13.89
C VAL A 23 -1.94 -14.45 -13.89
N TYR A 24 -2.43 -14.92 -12.75
CA TYR A 24 -2.90 -16.29 -12.59
C TYR A 24 -4.36 -16.28 -12.16
N LEU A 25 -5.15 -17.16 -12.77
CA LEU A 25 -6.50 -17.48 -12.30
C LEU A 25 -6.41 -18.74 -11.43
N VAL A 26 -6.77 -18.60 -10.17
CA VAL A 26 -6.92 -19.71 -9.22
C VAL A 26 -8.40 -20.04 -9.13
N SER A 27 -8.78 -21.24 -9.53
CA SER A 27 -10.15 -21.73 -9.54
C SER A 27 -10.27 -23.07 -8.83
N PRO A 28 -11.48 -23.58 -8.56
CA PRO A 28 -11.67 -24.93 -8.02
C PRO A 28 -11.11 -26.06 -8.89
N THR A 29 -10.87 -25.77 -10.17
CA THR A 29 -10.30 -26.75 -11.13
C THR A 29 -8.77 -26.68 -11.24
N GLY A 30 -8.14 -25.70 -10.59
CA GLY A 30 -6.71 -25.53 -10.59
C GLY A 30 -6.26 -24.09 -10.84
N ILE A 31 -4.96 -23.96 -11.16
CA ILE A 31 -4.31 -22.67 -11.43
C ILE A 31 -3.99 -22.61 -12.92
N SER A 32 -4.38 -21.54 -13.58
CA SER A 32 -4.03 -21.24 -14.96
C SER A 32 -3.31 -19.90 -15.05
N GLN A 33 -2.17 -19.88 -15.74
CA GLN A 33 -1.44 -18.66 -16.04
C GLN A 33 -2.00 -18.02 -17.30
N GLN A 34 -2.25 -16.71 -17.24
CA GLN A 34 -2.59 -15.89 -18.39
C GLN A 34 -1.30 -15.54 -19.16
N PRO A 35 -1.40 -15.12 -20.43
CA PRO A 35 -0.25 -14.58 -21.16
C PRO A 35 0.45 -13.47 -20.36
N VAL A 36 1.77 -13.46 -20.37
CA VAL A 36 2.57 -12.41 -19.72
C VAL A 36 2.22 -11.07 -20.35
N GLN A 37 1.96 -10.09 -19.50
CA GLN A 37 1.63 -8.73 -19.93
C GLN A 37 2.86 -7.84 -19.76
N HIS A 38 3.21 -7.08 -20.80
CA HIS A 38 4.24 -6.05 -20.79
C HIS A 38 3.53 -4.70 -20.63
N ILE A 39 3.48 -4.17 -19.39
CA ILE A 39 2.69 -2.99 -19.11
C ILE A 39 3.25 -2.17 -17.95
N GLY A 40 3.08 -0.86 -18.05
CA GLY A 40 3.55 0.11 -17.07
C GLY A 40 5.06 0.31 -17.15
N ARG A 41 5.60 0.95 -16.12
CA ARG A 41 7.04 1.24 -16.07
C ARG A 41 7.84 -0.03 -15.81
N ALA A 42 8.90 -0.22 -16.58
CA ALA A 42 9.94 -1.18 -16.24
C ALA A 42 10.64 -0.73 -14.95
N SER A 43 10.56 -1.53 -13.90
CA SER A 43 11.12 -1.21 -12.59
C SER A 43 12.28 -2.15 -12.22
N GLU A 44 13.28 -1.58 -11.58
CA GLU A 44 14.36 -2.31 -10.90
C GLU A 44 13.84 -2.64 -9.49
N THR A 45 13.42 -3.87 -9.28
CA THR A 45 12.59 -4.15 -8.12
C THR A 45 13.34 -4.65 -6.91
N ASN A 46 13.35 -3.81 -5.87
CA ASN A 46 13.43 -4.28 -4.48
C ASN A 46 12.18 -3.81 -3.77
N GLY A 47 11.24 -4.73 -3.49
CA GLY A 47 10.03 -4.42 -2.73
C GLY A 47 8.95 -3.69 -3.54
N LEU A 48 8.10 -4.46 -4.19
CA LEU A 48 6.89 -3.99 -4.84
C LEU A 48 5.66 -4.41 -4.03
N SER A 49 4.78 -3.47 -3.76
CA SER A 49 3.44 -3.75 -3.23
C SER A 49 2.41 -3.58 -4.33
N LEU A 50 1.53 -4.57 -4.48
CA LEU A 50 0.39 -4.53 -5.37
C LEU A 50 -0.89 -4.55 -4.53
N ARG A 51 -1.82 -3.63 -4.81
CA ARG A 51 -3.09 -3.54 -4.12
C ARG A 51 -4.23 -3.38 -5.11
N PHE A 52 -5.21 -4.29 -5.04
CA PHE A 52 -6.47 -4.12 -5.74
C PHE A 52 -7.38 -3.12 -5.02
N SER A 53 -8.13 -2.36 -5.80
CA SER A 53 -9.23 -1.56 -5.28
C SER A 53 -10.35 -2.45 -4.73
N PRO A 54 -11.25 -1.92 -3.87
CA PRO A 54 -12.39 -2.66 -3.32
C PRO A 54 -13.25 -3.38 -4.35
N SER A 55 -13.52 -2.76 -5.51
CA SER A 55 -14.25 -3.40 -6.61
C SER A 55 -13.43 -4.44 -7.38
N GLY A 56 -12.11 -4.43 -7.21
CA GLY A 56 -11.18 -5.22 -7.99
C GLY A 56 -10.99 -4.72 -9.43
N SER A 57 -11.52 -3.54 -9.78
CA SER A 57 -11.41 -2.98 -11.14
C SER A 57 -10.14 -2.17 -11.37
N LYS A 58 -9.39 -1.88 -10.31
CA LYS A 58 -8.12 -1.14 -10.37
C LYS A 58 -7.03 -1.88 -9.61
N LEU A 59 -5.80 -1.65 -10.00
CA LEU A 59 -4.61 -2.14 -9.32
C LEU A 59 -3.62 -0.99 -9.15
N ILE A 60 -3.13 -0.77 -7.94
CA ILE A 60 -2.02 0.15 -7.69
C ILE A 60 -0.74 -0.65 -7.46
N ALA A 61 0.33 -0.23 -8.12
CA ALA A 61 1.69 -0.72 -7.92
C ALA A 61 2.51 0.34 -7.21
N THR A 62 3.08 -0.03 -6.08
CA THR A 62 3.96 0.81 -5.27
C THR A 62 5.35 0.20 -5.33
N ASP A 63 6.31 0.93 -5.91
CA ASP A 63 7.70 0.50 -6.06
C ASP A 63 8.57 1.12 -4.96
N SER A 64 9.50 0.37 -4.42
CA SER A 64 10.49 0.86 -3.46
C SER A 64 11.36 1.99 -4.03
N ASN A 65 11.53 2.08 -5.34
CA ASN A 65 12.16 3.23 -6.01
C ASN A 65 11.25 4.47 -6.05
N GLN A 66 10.24 4.49 -5.17
CA GLN A 66 9.36 5.64 -4.94
C GLN A 66 8.53 6.01 -6.18
N TYR A 67 8.02 4.99 -6.86
CA TYR A 67 7.13 5.13 -7.99
C TYR A 67 5.76 4.51 -7.69
N LEU A 68 4.71 5.24 -8.02
CA LEU A 68 3.32 4.87 -7.78
C LEU A 68 2.56 4.90 -9.10
N GLU A 69 2.03 3.76 -9.53
CA GLU A 69 1.39 3.58 -10.83
C GLU A 69 0.06 2.86 -10.69
N LEU A 70 -0.98 3.41 -11.29
CA LEU A 70 -2.36 2.91 -11.26
C LEU A 70 -2.73 2.28 -12.60
N PHE A 71 -3.38 1.13 -12.55
CA PHE A 71 -3.89 0.38 -13.71
C PHE A 71 -5.38 0.14 -13.58
N ASP A 72 -6.06 0.05 -14.70
CA ASP A 72 -7.38 -0.59 -14.77
C ASP A 72 -7.20 -2.11 -14.91
N PHE A 73 -8.05 -2.89 -14.24
CA PHE A 73 -8.01 -4.35 -14.26
C PHE A 73 -9.36 -4.91 -14.68
N ASP A 74 -9.35 -5.70 -15.74
CA ASP A 74 -10.52 -6.43 -16.20
C ASP A 74 -10.64 -7.76 -15.44
N ARG A 75 -11.59 -7.85 -14.54
CA ARG A 75 -11.87 -9.05 -13.73
C ARG A 75 -12.37 -10.24 -14.54
N CYS A 76 -12.87 -10.04 -15.77
CA CYS A 76 -13.32 -11.12 -16.66
C CYS A 76 -12.14 -11.82 -17.33
N THR A 77 -11.15 -11.04 -17.74
CA THR A 77 -10.03 -11.51 -18.59
C THR A 77 -8.70 -11.56 -17.87
N GLY A 78 -8.55 -10.85 -16.73
CA GLY A 78 -7.28 -10.69 -16.03
C GLY A 78 -6.33 -9.72 -16.74
N ILE A 79 -6.85 -8.87 -17.63
CA ILE A 79 -6.02 -7.92 -18.39
C ILE A 79 -5.88 -6.62 -17.62
N LEU A 80 -4.62 -6.17 -17.50
CA LEU A 80 -4.27 -4.82 -17.06
C LEU A 80 -4.26 -3.88 -18.25
N SER A 81 -4.70 -2.64 -18.04
CA SER A 81 -4.72 -1.61 -19.08
C SER A 81 -4.56 -0.21 -18.48
N ASN A 82 -4.43 0.79 -19.36
CA ASN A 82 -4.45 2.20 -18.99
C ASN A 82 -3.49 2.56 -17.83
N PRO A 83 -2.17 2.31 -17.97
CA PRO A 83 -1.20 2.66 -16.95
C PRO A 83 -1.19 4.18 -16.75
N ARG A 84 -1.38 4.62 -15.51
CA ARG A 84 -1.43 6.03 -15.12
C ARG A 84 -0.40 6.30 -14.03
N PHE A 85 0.45 7.24 -14.30
CA PHE A 85 1.38 7.75 -13.31
C PHE A 85 0.61 8.49 -12.20
N VAL A 86 0.86 8.12 -10.95
CA VAL A 86 0.27 8.81 -9.79
C VAL A 86 1.30 9.71 -9.15
N HIS A 87 2.46 9.16 -8.79
CA HIS A 87 3.49 9.94 -8.12
C HIS A 87 4.86 9.28 -8.25
N GLN A 88 5.89 10.13 -8.28
CA GLN A 88 7.28 9.73 -8.06
C GLN A 88 7.93 10.75 -7.13
N ARG A 89 8.50 10.26 -6.05
CA ARG A 89 9.31 11.12 -5.19
C ARG A 89 10.59 11.51 -5.94
N GLN A 90 10.91 12.79 -5.94
CA GLN A 90 12.20 13.25 -6.43
C GLN A 90 13.26 12.97 -5.36
N VAL A 91 14.10 11.99 -5.63
CA VAL A 91 15.19 11.58 -4.73
C VAL A 91 16.29 12.64 -4.81
N THR A 92 16.28 13.59 -3.89
CA THR A 92 17.39 14.55 -3.83
C THR A 92 18.35 14.30 -2.68
N THR A 93 17.96 13.68 -1.57
CA THR A 93 18.85 13.54 -0.40
C THR A 93 18.47 12.47 0.63
N LEU A 94 17.31 11.81 0.58
CA LEU A 94 16.84 10.93 1.66
C LEU A 94 16.53 9.53 1.16
N ASN A 95 16.96 8.52 1.91
CA ASN A 95 16.68 7.11 1.66
C ASN A 95 15.26 6.74 2.11
N GLY A 96 14.23 7.29 1.45
CA GLY A 96 12.84 6.99 1.77
C GLY A 96 12.25 5.93 0.84
N LEU A 97 11.30 5.15 1.34
CA LEU A 97 10.55 4.15 0.59
C LEU A 97 9.07 4.49 0.59
N PHE A 98 8.38 4.18 -0.51
CA PHE A 98 6.94 3.99 -0.48
C PHE A 98 6.67 2.61 0.12
N TRP A 99 5.99 2.58 1.26
CA TRP A 99 5.85 1.34 2.01
C TRP A 99 4.57 0.60 1.64
N SER A 100 3.44 1.29 1.70
CA SER A 100 2.15 0.68 1.42
C SER A 100 1.17 1.69 0.87
N SER A 101 0.25 1.23 0.03
CA SER A 101 -0.87 2.02 -0.46
C SER A 101 -2.20 1.31 -0.23
N GLU A 102 -3.28 2.08 -0.08
CA GLU A 102 -4.64 1.57 0.08
C GLU A 102 -5.67 2.52 -0.53
N PHE A 103 -6.70 1.96 -1.15
CA PHE A 103 -7.81 2.73 -1.69
C PHE A 103 -8.83 3.08 -0.61
N SER A 104 -9.51 4.22 -0.79
CA SER A 104 -10.77 4.49 -0.07
C SER A 104 -11.85 3.48 -0.47
N PRO A 105 -12.88 3.25 0.38
CA PRO A 105 -14.00 2.35 0.07
C PRO A 105 -14.71 2.67 -1.26
N ASP A 106 -14.86 3.96 -1.59
CA ASP A 106 -15.48 4.44 -2.83
C ASP A 106 -14.51 4.57 -4.02
N GLU A 107 -13.22 4.23 -3.80
CA GLU A 107 -12.14 4.28 -4.80
C GLU A 107 -11.87 5.67 -5.39
N THR A 108 -12.28 6.73 -4.69
CA THR A 108 -12.02 8.11 -5.13
C THR A 108 -10.71 8.66 -4.56
N LYS A 109 -10.19 8.06 -3.47
CA LYS A 109 -8.94 8.45 -2.82
C LYS A 109 -7.97 7.29 -2.77
N LEU A 110 -6.69 7.63 -2.79
CA LEU A 110 -5.58 6.70 -2.58
C LEU A 110 -4.73 7.22 -1.43
N TYR A 111 -4.44 6.34 -0.48
CA TYR A 111 -3.57 6.61 0.65
C TYR A 111 -2.22 5.95 0.44
N LEU A 112 -1.15 6.62 0.84
CA LEU A 112 0.22 6.14 0.76
C LEU A 112 0.90 6.35 2.10
N SER A 113 1.57 5.32 2.62
CA SER A 113 2.52 5.44 3.71
C SER A 113 3.95 5.44 3.18
N THR A 114 4.77 6.33 3.73
CA THR A 114 6.19 6.43 3.38
C THR A 114 7.05 6.21 4.60
N VAL A 115 8.20 5.58 4.41
CA VAL A 115 9.22 5.41 5.45
C VAL A 115 10.47 6.13 4.98
N GLU A 116 11.07 6.95 5.84
CA GLU A 116 12.34 7.62 5.56
C GLU A 116 13.43 7.05 6.46
N TYR A 117 14.49 6.58 5.85
CA TYR A 117 15.70 6.13 6.55
C TYR A 117 16.77 7.21 6.47
N GLY A 118 17.39 7.55 7.58
CA GLY A 118 18.49 8.50 7.53
C GLY A 118 18.76 9.20 8.88
N ASN A 119 19.04 10.46 8.82
CA ASN A 119 19.45 11.26 9.99
C ASN A 119 18.28 11.48 10.97
N ASN A 120 18.58 12.01 12.14
CA ASN A 120 17.60 12.29 13.23
C ASN A 120 16.39 13.17 12.83
N ASP A 121 16.36 13.69 11.61
CA ASP A 121 15.27 14.51 11.07
C ASP A 121 14.37 13.75 10.07
N SER A 122 14.48 12.41 9.98
CA SER A 122 13.66 11.61 9.07
C SER A 122 12.18 11.68 9.45
N ILE A 123 11.34 11.88 8.45
CA ILE A 123 9.90 12.03 8.61
C ILE A 123 9.20 11.00 7.73
N SER A 124 8.47 10.06 8.35
CA SER A 124 7.55 9.18 7.65
C SER A 124 6.19 9.85 7.52
N CYS A 125 5.53 9.71 6.38
CA CYS A 125 4.31 10.45 6.09
C CYS A 125 3.14 9.52 5.76
N LEU A 126 1.94 9.95 6.15
CA LEU A 126 0.69 9.50 5.58
C LEU A 126 0.20 10.55 4.58
N ILE A 127 0.02 10.13 3.33
CA ILE A 127 -0.30 10.99 2.19
C ILE A 127 -1.61 10.54 1.55
N GLN A 128 -2.40 11.47 1.02
CA GLN A 128 -3.60 11.20 0.23
C GLN A 128 -3.45 11.77 -1.18
N PHE A 129 -4.00 11.06 -2.17
CA PHE A 129 -4.22 11.52 -3.53
C PHE A 129 -5.71 11.47 -3.88
N ASP A 130 -6.18 12.43 -4.66
CA ASP A 130 -7.53 12.42 -5.23
C ASP A 130 -7.47 11.78 -6.62
N LEU A 131 -8.03 10.57 -6.77
CA LEU A 131 -8.03 9.83 -8.03
C LEU A 131 -8.99 10.41 -9.08
N LEU A 132 -9.86 11.34 -8.68
CA LEU A 132 -10.76 12.07 -9.60
C LEU A 132 -10.16 13.40 -10.07
N ALA A 133 -9.03 13.82 -9.52
CA ALA A 133 -8.37 15.05 -9.92
C ALA A 133 -7.86 14.96 -11.37
N PRO A 134 -7.94 16.04 -12.17
CA PRO A 134 -7.37 16.07 -13.50
C PRO A 134 -5.85 15.80 -13.52
N ASP A 135 -5.16 16.22 -12.47
CA ASP A 135 -3.77 15.90 -12.18
C ASP A 135 -3.70 15.24 -10.79
N ILE A 136 -3.60 13.93 -10.78
CA ILE A 136 -3.57 13.15 -9.54
C ILE A 136 -2.33 13.50 -8.71
N GLN A 137 -1.18 13.70 -9.35
CA GLN A 137 0.06 14.06 -8.65
C GLN A 137 -0.06 15.42 -7.95
N ALA A 138 -0.67 16.39 -8.59
CA ALA A 138 -0.88 17.72 -8.03
C ALA A 138 -1.90 17.74 -6.88
N SER A 139 -2.72 16.69 -6.75
CA SER A 139 -3.69 16.53 -5.66
C SER A 139 -3.09 15.97 -4.37
N MET A 140 -1.78 15.71 -4.36
CA MET A 140 -1.08 15.17 -3.20
C MET A 140 -1.26 16.07 -1.98
N ASP A 141 -1.73 15.49 -0.87
CA ASP A 141 -1.88 16.18 0.41
C ASP A 141 -1.34 15.30 1.55
N THR A 142 -0.56 15.91 2.45
CA THR A 142 0.02 15.24 3.60
C THR A 142 -0.95 15.31 4.77
N ILE A 143 -1.44 14.16 5.21
CA ILE A 143 -2.38 14.06 6.33
C ILE A 143 -1.65 14.16 7.67
N TYR A 144 -0.52 13.43 7.79
CA TYR A 144 0.20 13.35 9.05
C TYR A 144 1.68 13.03 8.84
N ASN A 145 2.50 13.61 9.70
CA ASN A 145 3.96 13.37 9.77
C ASN A 145 4.30 12.59 11.04
N PHE A 146 4.98 11.47 10.87
CA PHE A 146 5.54 10.67 11.94
C PHE A 146 7.02 11.00 12.05
N TYR A 147 7.44 11.38 13.24
CA TYR A 147 8.84 11.72 13.53
C TYR A 147 9.52 10.55 14.23
N LEU A 148 10.79 10.34 13.96
CA LEU A 148 11.58 9.34 14.67
C LEU A 148 11.38 9.44 16.19
N PRO A 149 11.33 8.32 16.88
CA PRO A 149 11.63 6.95 16.41
C PRO A 149 10.43 6.21 15.80
N TYR A 150 9.31 6.88 15.51
CA TYR A 150 8.10 6.26 14.99
C TYR A 150 8.07 6.32 13.46
N GLU A 151 7.83 5.16 12.86
CA GLU A 151 7.72 5.02 11.42
C GLU A 151 6.37 4.39 11.03
N THR A 152 5.92 4.70 9.82
CA THR A 152 4.70 4.13 9.26
C THR A 152 4.94 2.70 8.76
N GLY A 153 3.91 1.89 8.86
CA GLY A 153 3.86 0.55 8.30
C GLY A 153 2.81 0.41 7.20
N MET A 154 2.13 -0.74 7.20
CA MET A 154 1.14 -1.10 6.20
C MET A 154 -0.19 -0.39 6.43
N LEU A 155 -0.81 0.05 5.32
CA LEU A 155 -2.20 0.47 5.25
C LEU A 155 -3.10 -0.71 4.92
N LYS A 156 -4.31 -0.74 5.51
CA LYS A 156 -5.30 -1.76 5.22
C LYS A 156 -6.71 -1.25 5.41
N LEU A 157 -7.54 -1.40 4.38
CA LEU A 157 -8.98 -1.19 4.48
C LEU A 157 -9.61 -2.32 5.30
N GLY A 158 -10.33 -1.94 6.34
CA GLY A 158 -11.09 -2.84 7.22
C GLY A 158 -12.52 -3.08 6.74
N PRO A 159 -13.20 -4.11 7.26
CA PRO A 159 -14.58 -4.42 6.90
C PRO A 159 -15.59 -3.36 7.36
N ASP A 160 -15.19 -2.44 8.22
CA ASP A 160 -15.98 -1.31 8.70
C ASP A 160 -15.77 -0.04 7.85
N ASN A 161 -15.19 -0.17 6.67
CA ASN A 161 -14.87 0.92 5.73
C ASN A 161 -13.90 1.97 6.27
N LYS A 162 -13.14 1.66 7.31
CA LYS A 162 -12.04 2.49 7.78
C LYS A 162 -10.70 1.96 7.28
N ILE A 163 -9.71 2.85 7.19
CA ILE A 163 -8.36 2.45 6.86
C ILE A 163 -7.51 2.45 8.13
N TYR A 164 -6.84 1.33 8.37
CA TYR A 164 -5.94 1.11 9.48
C TYR A 164 -4.50 1.26 9.01
N LEU A 165 -3.68 1.91 9.83
CA LEU A 165 -2.24 2.10 9.57
C LEU A 165 -1.46 1.53 10.76
N SER A 166 -0.63 0.53 10.51
CA SER A 166 0.34 0.07 11.50
C SER A 166 1.50 1.05 11.62
N GLN A 167 2.06 1.12 12.81
CA GLN A 167 3.30 1.87 13.08
C GLN A 167 4.25 1.00 13.88
N TYR A 168 5.51 1.32 13.79
CA TYR A 168 6.53 0.65 14.58
C TYR A 168 7.56 1.67 15.09
N LEU A 169 8.30 1.23 16.10
CA LEU A 169 9.37 2.01 16.68
C LEU A 169 10.70 1.56 16.06
N ASP A 170 11.38 2.46 15.36
CA ASP A 170 12.78 2.25 14.97
C ASP A 170 13.70 2.81 16.05
N ASN A 171 14.18 1.97 16.95
CA ASN A 171 15.08 2.36 18.01
C ASN A 171 16.55 2.08 17.70
N ASN A 172 16.91 1.92 16.42
CA ASN A 172 18.29 1.76 15.90
C ASN A 172 19.17 0.68 16.57
N ASP A 173 18.69 0.06 17.67
CA ASP A 173 19.49 -0.88 18.45
C ASP A 173 19.59 -2.26 17.82
N CYS A 174 18.76 -2.55 16.83
CA CYS A 174 18.55 -3.90 16.33
C CYS A 174 18.83 -4.10 14.85
N GLY A 175 19.01 -3.06 14.07
CA GLY A 175 19.14 -3.12 12.61
C GLY A 175 17.89 -3.67 11.92
N PHE A 176 17.72 -3.39 10.66
CA PHE A 176 16.55 -3.69 9.81
C PHE A 176 16.11 -5.18 9.79
N PHE A 177 16.97 -6.10 10.19
CA PHE A 177 16.73 -7.55 10.06
C PHE A 177 16.30 -8.26 11.36
N TYR A 178 16.24 -7.59 12.50
CA TYR A 178 15.96 -8.25 13.77
C TYR A 178 14.60 -7.88 14.35
N LEU A 179 13.56 -8.51 13.84
CA LEU A 179 12.15 -8.41 14.30
C LEU A 179 11.94 -8.73 15.79
N TYR A 180 12.96 -9.18 16.52
CA TYR A 180 12.81 -9.69 17.89
C TYR A 180 13.51 -8.86 18.96
N CYS A 181 14.22 -7.82 18.61
CA CYS A 181 15.00 -7.06 19.59
C CYS A 181 14.15 -6.10 20.42
N ASP A 182 13.12 -5.49 19.84
CA ASP A 182 12.24 -4.62 20.62
C ASP A 182 11.20 -5.46 21.34
N THR A 183 11.44 -5.74 22.61
CA THR A 183 10.49 -6.40 23.52
C THR A 183 9.64 -5.38 24.28
N THR A 184 9.84 -4.09 24.04
CA THR A 184 9.21 -3.04 24.83
C THR A 184 7.83 -2.70 24.27
N PHE A 185 6.88 -2.50 25.18
CA PHE A 185 5.52 -2.09 24.90
C PHE A 185 5.38 -0.59 25.13
N TYR A 186 5.06 0.14 24.07
CA TYR A 186 4.77 1.58 24.13
C TYR A 186 3.33 1.83 23.69
N PRO A 187 2.70 2.92 24.14
CA PRO A 187 1.36 3.28 23.67
C PRO A 187 1.26 3.28 22.14
N GLU A 188 2.30 3.73 21.46
CA GLU A 188 2.33 3.88 20.00
C GLU A 188 2.39 2.54 19.28
N ASN A 189 3.06 1.53 19.81
CA ASN A 189 3.11 0.21 19.17
C ASN A 189 2.01 -0.75 19.67
N MET A 190 1.35 -0.42 20.78
CA MET A 190 0.15 -1.13 21.27
C MET A 190 -1.16 -0.62 20.67
N ASN A 191 -1.07 0.42 19.85
CA ASN A 191 -2.21 1.01 19.16
C ASN A 191 -1.86 1.17 17.69
N ILE A 192 -2.85 1.06 16.82
CA ILE A 192 -2.73 1.42 15.40
C ILE A 192 -3.51 2.69 15.12
N SER A 193 -3.10 3.41 14.09
CA SER A 193 -3.79 4.63 13.66
C SER A 193 -4.96 4.29 12.74
N VAL A 194 -5.97 5.15 12.72
CA VAL A 194 -7.20 4.92 11.97
C VAL A 194 -7.61 6.17 11.20
N ILE A 195 -7.96 5.98 9.93
CA ILE A 195 -8.67 6.95 9.11
C ILE A 195 -10.14 6.57 9.16
N HIS A 196 -10.97 7.40 9.78
CA HIS A 196 -12.38 7.09 10.04
C HIS A 196 -13.27 7.37 8.84
N ASP A 197 -12.98 8.43 8.08
CA ASP A 197 -13.76 8.87 6.93
C ASP A 197 -12.91 8.90 5.65
N PRO A 198 -12.43 7.72 5.16
CA PRO A 198 -11.42 7.67 4.09
C PRO A 198 -11.91 8.13 2.72
N ASN A 199 -13.20 8.34 2.52
CA ASN A 199 -13.76 8.89 1.28
C ASN A 199 -13.64 10.42 1.22
N GLN A 200 -13.32 11.08 2.34
CA GLN A 200 -13.20 12.53 2.43
C GLN A 200 -11.82 13.03 2.02
N SER A 201 -11.70 14.32 1.78
CA SER A 201 -10.39 14.97 1.56
C SER A 201 -9.49 14.85 2.80
N ALA A 202 -8.19 15.00 2.62
CA ALA A 202 -7.20 14.86 3.68
C ALA A 202 -7.53 15.63 4.96
N ALA A 203 -8.03 16.85 4.82
CA ALA A 203 -8.44 17.70 5.96
C ALA A 203 -9.68 17.19 6.69
N LEU A 204 -10.50 16.35 6.07
CA LEU A 204 -11.79 15.87 6.58
C LEU A 204 -11.83 14.34 6.79
N CYS A 205 -10.75 13.62 6.50
CA CYS A 205 -10.73 12.15 6.57
C CYS A 205 -10.73 11.59 8.02
N ASP A 206 -10.75 12.45 9.02
CA ASP A 206 -10.73 12.09 10.45
C ASP A 206 -9.63 11.07 10.79
N PHE A 207 -8.39 11.42 10.46
CA PHE A 207 -7.24 10.62 10.83
C PHE A 207 -6.96 10.77 12.33
N ARG A 208 -6.90 9.64 13.03
CA ARG A 208 -6.59 9.57 14.47
C ARG A 208 -5.37 8.69 14.70
N PRO A 209 -4.23 9.29 15.03
CA PRO A 209 -3.02 8.52 15.32
C PRO A 209 -3.19 7.72 16.62
N TYR A 210 -2.67 6.49 16.64
CA TYR A 210 -2.59 5.60 17.79
C TYR A 210 -3.93 5.39 18.53
N SER A 211 -5.04 5.36 17.81
CA SER A 211 -6.40 5.42 18.40
C SER A 211 -7.07 4.07 18.58
N PHE A 212 -6.54 2.99 17.98
CA PHE A 212 -7.12 1.65 18.10
C PHE A 212 -6.22 0.74 18.93
N TYR A 213 -6.65 0.44 20.16
CA TYR A 213 -5.90 -0.39 21.10
C TYR A 213 -5.92 -1.87 20.71
N LEU A 214 -4.75 -2.53 20.76
CA LEU A 214 -4.56 -3.92 20.33
C LEU A 214 -4.71 -4.94 21.49
N GLY A 215 -5.35 -4.58 22.60
CA GLY A 215 -5.63 -5.51 23.68
C GLY A 215 -4.38 -6.04 24.39
N GLY A 216 -3.33 -5.24 24.52
CA GLY A 216 -2.05 -5.63 25.12
C GLY A 216 -1.07 -6.30 24.15
N HIS A 217 -1.46 -6.44 22.89
CA HIS A 217 -0.56 -6.85 21.80
C HIS A 217 0.07 -5.62 21.14
N ARG A 218 1.15 -5.83 20.43
CA ARG A 218 1.81 -4.77 19.67
C ARG A 218 1.75 -5.04 18.17
N CYS A 219 1.66 -3.98 17.41
CA CYS A 219 1.85 -4.02 15.96
C CYS A 219 3.31 -3.89 15.58
N TYR A 220 3.58 -4.28 14.37
CA TYR A 220 4.84 -4.14 13.67
C TYR A 220 4.55 -3.55 12.28
N HIS A 221 5.46 -3.78 11.31
CA HIS A 221 5.36 -3.24 9.95
C HIS A 221 4.07 -3.62 9.20
N GLY A 222 3.49 -4.79 9.48
CA GLY A 222 2.42 -5.35 8.66
C GLY A 222 1.08 -5.48 9.37
N LEU A 223 0.01 -5.43 8.57
CA LEU A 223 -1.36 -5.80 8.93
C LEU A 223 -1.75 -7.09 8.19
N PRO A 224 -2.76 -7.85 8.67
CA PRO A 224 -3.22 -9.06 8.02
C PRO A 224 -3.58 -8.82 6.55
N ASN A 225 -3.04 -9.62 5.63
CA ASN A 225 -3.36 -9.54 4.21
C ASN A 225 -4.43 -10.59 3.86
N ASN A 226 -5.68 -10.28 4.16
CA ASN A 226 -6.80 -11.16 3.85
C ASN A 226 -7.33 -10.88 2.45
N PRO A 227 -7.72 -11.93 1.69
CA PRO A 227 -8.44 -11.76 0.44
C PRO A 227 -9.76 -11.02 0.65
N ASN A 228 -10.19 -10.27 -0.35
CA ASN A 228 -11.53 -9.66 -0.32
C ASN A 228 -12.58 -10.70 -0.71
N TYR A 229 -13.28 -11.25 0.27
CA TYR A 229 -14.34 -12.25 0.06
C TYR A 229 -15.69 -11.65 -0.33
N GLU A 230 -15.85 -10.34 -0.29
CA GLU A 230 -17.12 -9.64 -0.49
C GLU A 230 -17.33 -9.19 -1.93
N LEU A 231 -16.35 -9.43 -2.82
CA LEU A 231 -16.52 -9.18 -4.24
C LEU A 231 -17.62 -10.10 -4.77
N GLY A 232 -18.76 -9.52 -5.12
CA GLY A 232 -19.86 -10.23 -5.75
C GLY A 232 -19.45 -10.87 -7.08
N PRO A 233 -20.30 -11.76 -7.64
CA PRO A 233 -20.07 -12.33 -8.96
C PRO A 233 -19.95 -11.23 -10.00
N LEU A 234 -19.18 -11.51 -11.05
CA LEU A 234 -19.16 -10.66 -12.24
C LEU A 234 -20.56 -10.69 -12.87
N ALA A 235 -21.11 -9.52 -13.13
CA ALA A 235 -22.39 -9.39 -13.82
C ALA A 235 -22.24 -9.76 -15.30
#